data_031c6d7f3a072490dcd2880ecfda762b
#
_entry.id   031c6d7f3a072490dcd2880ecfda762b
#
_cell.length_a   1.000
_cell.length_b   1.000
_cell.length_c   1.000
_cell.angle_alpha   90.00
_cell.angle_beta   90.00
_cell.angle_gamma   90.00
#
_symmetry.space_group_name_H-M   'P 1'
#
loop_
_entity.id
_entity.type
_entity.pdbx_description
1 polymer ?
#
loop_
_entity_poly.entity_id
_entity_poly.type
_entity_poly.pdbx_seq_one_letter_code
_entity_poly.pdbx_strand_id
1 'polypeptide(L)'
;MWDVVILDEAHYLKNPKAQRTRAIYGPGLDLKNSPLEHAAHIWALTGTPLLNGPHELWTHLRALRPELITQPNLGLMSYTVFVQRYCHVRSTSYGFHVVGAKNTTELVQRIAPFTHRKRAKDVLHDLPPLRVTTYELPPSLIEISPELESAMDDLELEHIDDLDDEDLLRAAQNVSQFSTARRLVGMAKVPGVVVMVDDLLQSGARKLIVFAHHRDVIEQLAQGLTDAGHRPLTIWGGTSQKDRDQFIDAFQDGPERVLLLSIEAASEAITLTAASHVIIAEPSPVPARNVQAIARAHRKGQTRNVLAQFVTLPGTFDQRFMELIARKTRDIMRVLDPDLAAPTLAHVGQQGLSPFPDMEDQPI
;
A
#
# COMPACT_ATOMS: atom_id res chain seq x y z
N MET A 1 36.02 -7.27 3.86
CA MET A 1 35.25 -8.43 3.42
C MET A 1 34.10 -8.60 4.37
N TRP A 2 32.86 -8.74 3.90
CA TRP A 2 31.68 -8.93 4.73
C TRP A 2 31.27 -10.40 4.65
N ASP A 3 30.99 -11.04 5.78
CA ASP A 3 30.49 -12.42 5.78
C ASP A 3 29.06 -12.48 5.25
N VAL A 4 28.22 -11.55 5.69
CA VAL A 4 26.82 -11.43 5.25
C VAL A 4 26.46 -9.96 5.06
N VAL A 5 25.82 -9.64 3.93
CA VAL A 5 25.17 -8.36 3.71
C VAL A 5 23.67 -8.59 3.55
N ILE A 6 22.87 -7.86 4.31
CA ILE A 6 21.41 -7.93 4.26
C ILE A 6 20.89 -6.66 3.59
N LEU A 7 20.13 -6.83 2.52
CA LEU A 7 19.44 -5.75 1.81
C LEU A 7 17.97 -5.79 2.22
N ASP A 8 17.60 -4.95 3.18
CA ASP A 8 16.21 -4.82 3.59
C ASP A 8 15.42 -4.01 2.58
N GLU A 9 14.11 -4.32 2.44
CA GLU A 9 13.21 -3.74 1.44
C GLU A 9 13.81 -3.74 0.03
N ALA A 10 14.42 -4.86 -0.36
CA ALA A 10 15.15 -5.01 -1.63
C ALA A 10 14.32 -4.65 -2.87
N HIS A 11 12.98 -4.65 -2.78
CA HIS A 11 12.11 -4.21 -3.87
C HIS A 11 12.39 -2.77 -4.36
N TYR A 12 13.06 -1.93 -3.56
CA TYR A 12 13.52 -0.61 -4.01
C TYR A 12 14.64 -0.67 -5.06
N LEU A 13 15.32 -1.83 -5.20
CA LEU A 13 16.40 -2.05 -6.16
C LEU A 13 15.93 -2.68 -7.48
N LYS A 14 14.63 -2.73 -7.74
CA LYS A 14 14.02 -3.34 -8.92
C LYS A 14 14.29 -2.63 -10.25
N ASN A 15 14.51 -1.32 -10.21
CA ASN A 15 14.76 -0.52 -11.44
C ASN A 15 16.24 -0.51 -11.80
N PRO A 16 16.65 -1.14 -12.92
CA PRO A 16 18.07 -1.24 -13.31
C PRO A 16 18.71 0.12 -13.66
N LYS A 17 17.90 1.14 -13.94
CA LYS A 17 18.37 2.48 -14.30
C LYS A 17 18.50 3.41 -13.09
N ALA A 18 17.91 3.07 -11.94
CA ALA A 18 17.93 3.90 -10.75
C ALA A 18 19.36 4.01 -10.17
N GLN A 19 19.74 5.20 -9.75
CA GLN A 19 21.06 5.46 -9.14
C GLN A 19 21.33 4.56 -7.93
N ARG A 20 20.31 4.42 -7.03
CA ARG A 20 20.42 3.53 -5.85
C ARG A 20 20.69 2.07 -6.23
N THR A 21 20.05 1.57 -7.30
CA THR A 21 20.25 0.20 -7.77
C THR A 21 21.68 0.00 -8.26
N ARG A 22 22.19 0.94 -9.06
CA ARG A 22 23.56 0.90 -9.57
C ARG A 22 24.60 1.13 -8.47
N ALA A 23 24.28 1.93 -7.45
CA ALA A 23 25.15 2.11 -6.29
C ALA A 23 25.30 0.82 -5.48
N ILE A 24 24.25 0.01 -5.38
CA ILE A 24 24.24 -1.24 -4.60
C ILE A 24 24.72 -2.44 -5.42
N TYR A 25 24.22 -2.61 -6.65
CA TYR A 25 24.52 -3.78 -7.49
C TYR A 25 25.67 -3.56 -8.48
N GLY A 26 26.30 -2.39 -8.49
CA GLY A 26 27.32 -2.00 -9.45
C GLY A 26 26.74 -1.47 -10.77
N PRO A 27 27.54 -0.72 -11.54
CA PRO A 27 27.08 -0.11 -12.79
C PRO A 27 26.60 -1.12 -13.85
N GLY A 28 27.21 -2.33 -13.86
CA GLY A 28 26.89 -3.43 -14.75
C GLY A 28 25.83 -4.39 -14.22
N LEU A 29 25.31 -4.16 -13.00
CA LEU A 29 24.46 -5.11 -12.27
C LEU A 29 25.10 -6.50 -12.17
N ASP A 30 26.40 -6.53 -11.85
CA ASP A 30 27.21 -7.74 -11.73
C ASP A 30 28.07 -7.73 -10.46
N LEU A 31 27.70 -6.88 -9.52
CA LEU A 31 28.35 -6.60 -8.24
C LEU A 31 29.74 -5.98 -8.33
N LYS A 32 30.35 -5.88 -9.50
CA LYS A 32 31.67 -5.26 -9.68
C LYS A 32 31.59 -3.76 -9.36
N ASN A 33 32.64 -3.28 -8.69
CA ASN A 33 32.73 -1.90 -8.23
C ASN A 33 31.54 -1.46 -7.36
N SER A 34 31.01 -2.38 -6.56
CA SER A 34 29.90 -2.15 -5.65
C SER A 34 30.28 -2.49 -4.20
N PRO A 35 29.53 -2.01 -3.20
CA PRO A 35 29.73 -2.40 -1.81
C PRO A 35 29.59 -3.90 -1.56
N LEU A 36 28.95 -4.63 -2.47
CA LEU A 36 28.67 -6.05 -2.37
C LEU A 36 29.73 -6.95 -3.03
N GLU A 37 30.72 -6.37 -3.72
CA GLU A 37 31.71 -7.12 -4.52
C GLU A 37 32.47 -8.18 -3.70
N HIS A 38 32.71 -7.88 -2.43
CA HIS A 38 33.46 -8.75 -1.52
C HIS A 38 32.60 -9.35 -0.40
N ALA A 39 31.29 -9.39 -0.57
CA ALA A 39 30.37 -10.05 0.36
C ALA A 39 30.34 -11.56 0.09
N ALA A 40 30.54 -12.38 1.14
CA ALA A 40 30.45 -13.84 1.01
C ALA A 40 29.02 -14.30 0.77
N HIS A 41 28.05 -13.64 1.44
CA HIS A 41 26.62 -13.94 1.29
C HIS A 41 25.82 -12.63 1.19
N ILE A 42 24.81 -12.62 0.32
CA ILE A 42 23.89 -11.48 0.16
C ILE A 42 22.47 -11.99 0.32
N TRP A 43 21.74 -11.41 1.28
CA TRP A 43 20.32 -11.70 1.52
C TRP A 43 19.47 -10.48 1.15
N ALA A 44 18.62 -10.66 0.14
CA ALA A 44 17.65 -9.65 -0.27
C ALA A 44 16.31 -9.94 0.39
N LEU A 45 15.92 -9.11 1.34
CA LEU A 45 14.67 -9.23 2.08
C LEU A 45 13.61 -8.29 1.52
N THR A 46 12.39 -8.78 1.36
CA THR A 46 11.25 -7.95 0.98
C THR A 46 9.93 -8.64 1.32
N GLY A 47 8.98 -7.89 1.84
CA GLY A 47 7.61 -8.35 2.03
C GLY A 47 6.82 -8.43 0.71
N THR A 48 7.24 -7.71 -0.33
CA THR A 48 6.52 -7.55 -1.60
C THR A 48 7.49 -7.61 -2.79
N PRO A 49 7.99 -8.80 -3.15
CA PRO A 49 9.03 -8.94 -4.18
C PRO A 49 8.58 -8.54 -5.59
N LEU A 50 7.28 -8.58 -5.87
CA LEU A 50 6.67 -8.37 -7.19
C LEU A 50 5.53 -7.37 -7.09
N LEU A 51 5.85 -6.08 -6.98
CA LEU A 51 4.84 -5.03 -6.86
C LEU A 51 3.99 -4.88 -8.15
N ASN A 52 4.65 -4.98 -9.31
CA ASN A 52 4.01 -4.75 -10.62
C ASN A 52 4.16 -5.93 -11.58
N GLY A 53 4.89 -6.99 -11.21
CA GLY A 53 5.00 -8.19 -12.03
C GLY A 53 6.39 -8.82 -12.13
N PRO A 54 6.52 -9.95 -12.85
CA PRO A 54 7.76 -10.73 -12.91
C PRO A 54 8.99 -9.98 -13.41
N HIS A 55 8.80 -8.95 -14.24
CA HIS A 55 9.90 -8.15 -14.81
C HIS A 55 10.76 -7.48 -13.74
N GLU A 56 10.21 -7.20 -12.57
CA GLU A 56 10.93 -6.57 -11.45
C GLU A 56 12.01 -7.49 -10.86
N LEU A 57 11.89 -8.81 -11.03
CA LEU A 57 12.91 -9.77 -10.59
C LEU A 57 14.18 -9.71 -11.43
N TRP A 58 14.09 -9.29 -12.69
CA TRP A 58 15.26 -9.34 -13.59
C TRP A 58 16.48 -8.65 -13.01
N THR A 59 16.30 -7.47 -12.39
CA THR A 59 17.41 -6.70 -11.81
C THR A 59 18.11 -7.45 -10.68
N HIS A 60 17.33 -8.09 -9.80
CA HIS A 60 17.86 -8.90 -8.70
C HIS A 60 18.55 -10.17 -9.23
N LEU A 61 17.91 -10.88 -10.16
CA LEU A 61 18.49 -12.09 -10.76
C LEU A 61 19.75 -11.75 -11.56
N ARG A 62 19.75 -10.64 -12.29
CA ARG A 62 20.92 -10.19 -13.04
C ARG A 62 22.12 -9.92 -12.15
N ALA A 63 21.90 -9.32 -10.97
CA ALA A 63 22.96 -8.97 -10.04
C ALA A 63 23.39 -10.14 -9.16
N LEU A 64 22.43 -10.89 -8.61
CA LEU A 64 22.70 -11.87 -7.55
C LEU A 64 22.78 -13.31 -8.05
N ARG A 65 22.09 -13.66 -9.14
CA ARG A 65 21.96 -15.03 -9.66
C ARG A 65 21.85 -15.05 -11.19
N PRO A 66 22.87 -14.51 -11.90
CA PRO A 66 22.82 -14.41 -13.37
C PRO A 66 22.66 -15.76 -14.07
N GLU A 67 23.09 -16.87 -13.45
CA GLU A 67 22.92 -18.22 -13.99
C GLU A 67 21.46 -18.62 -14.16
N LEU A 68 20.55 -18.10 -13.35
CA LEU A 68 19.10 -18.38 -13.44
C LEU A 68 18.44 -17.75 -14.66
N ILE A 69 19.04 -16.71 -15.21
CA ILE A 69 18.57 -16.02 -16.41
C ILE A 69 19.52 -16.20 -17.59
N THR A 70 20.41 -17.17 -17.52
CA THR A 70 21.28 -17.57 -18.64
C THR A 70 20.60 -18.68 -19.45
N GLN A 71 20.60 -18.53 -20.76
CA GLN A 71 20.07 -19.51 -21.69
C GLN A 71 21.23 -20.33 -22.33
N PRO A 72 21.08 -21.65 -22.44
CA PRO A 72 22.05 -22.48 -23.19
C PRO A 72 22.22 -21.89 -24.60
N ASN A 73 23.45 -21.68 -25.05
CA ASN A 73 23.83 -21.17 -26.37
C ASN A 73 23.46 -19.71 -26.70
N LEU A 74 22.66 -19.01 -25.87
CA LEU A 74 22.23 -17.62 -26.10
C LEU A 74 22.79 -16.65 -25.06
N GLY A 75 23.43 -17.16 -24.00
CA GLY A 75 23.98 -16.34 -22.95
C GLY A 75 22.92 -15.73 -22.01
N LEU A 76 23.30 -14.67 -21.34
CA LEU A 76 22.48 -13.97 -20.35
C LEU A 76 21.28 -13.25 -20.99
N MET A 77 20.07 -13.48 -20.47
CA MET A 77 18.87 -12.79 -20.95
C MET A 77 18.97 -11.28 -20.71
N SER A 78 18.83 -10.49 -21.77
CA SER A 78 18.60 -9.06 -21.62
C SER A 78 17.25 -8.81 -20.93
N TYR A 79 17.05 -7.59 -20.40
CA TYR A 79 15.78 -7.19 -19.81
C TYR A 79 14.58 -7.43 -20.75
N THR A 80 14.71 -7.06 -22.01
CA THR A 80 13.66 -7.26 -23.02
C THR A 80 13.31 -8.71 -23.22
N VAL A 81 14.32 -9.59 -23.35
CA VAL A 81 14.12 -11.04 -23.54
C VAL A 81 13.44 -11.64 -22.30
N PHE A 82 13.84 -11.24 -21.10
CA PHE A 82 13.23 -11.69 -19.86
C PHE A 82 11.75 -11.24 -19.78
N VAL A 83 11.46 -9.98 -20.08
CA VAL A 83 10.09 -9.45 -20.10
C VAL A 83 9.24 -10.19 -21.12
N GLN A 84 9.74 -10.40 -22.34
CA GLN A 84 9.01 -11.15 -23.38
C GLN A 84 8.75 -12.61 -22.97
N ARG A 85 9.61 -13.22 -22.16
CA ARG A 85 9.43 -14.59 -21.68
C ARG A 85 8.40 -14.69 -20.55
N TYR A 86 8.42 -13.76 -19.60
CA TYR A 86 7.66 -13.89 -18.35
C TYR A 86 6.50 -12.90 -18.19
N CYS A 87 6.32 -12.00 -19.15
CA CYS A 87 5.26 -11.01 -19.08
C CYS A 87 4.46 -10.95 -20.39
N HIS A 88 3.17 -10.68 -20.25
CA HIS A 88 2.37 -10.15 -21.35
C HIS A 88 2.72 -8.68 -21.53
N VAL A 89 2.90 -8.25 -22.76
CA VAL A 89 3.27 -6.87 -23.07
C VAL A 89 2.32 -6.29 -24.12
N ARG A 90 1.99 -5.01 -23.96
CA ARG A 90 1.30 -4.21 -24.97
C ARG A 90 2.31 -3.26 -25.61
N SER A 91 2.37 -3.23 -26.92
CA SER A 91 3.21 -2.28 -27.68
C SER A 91 2.61 -0.89 -27.61
N THR A 92 3.45 0.13 -27.42
CA THR A 92 3.06 1.54 -27.45
C THR A 92 4.04 2.31 -28.32
N SER A 93 3.71 3.56 -28.68
CA SER A 93 4.61 4.46 -29.43
C SER A 93 5.94 4.74 -28.73
N TYR A 94 5.99 4.56 -27.41
CA TYR A 94 7.19 4.80 -26.56
C TYR A 94 7.86 3.52 -26.07
N GLY A 95 7.51 2.34 -26.62
CA GLY A 95 8.05 1.06 -26.20
C GLY A 95 6.98 0.02 -25.90
N PHE A 96 7.18 -0.79 -24.86
CA PHE A 96 6.19 -1.77 -24.43
C PHE A 96 5.84 -1.59 -22.94
N HIS A 97 4.60 -1.93 -22.63
CA HIS A 97 4.11 -1.99 -21.25
C HIS A 97 3.81 -3.43 -20.84
N VAL A 98 4.15 -3.77 -19.60
CA VAL A 98 3.80 -5.06 -19.00
C VAL A 98 2.36 -4.99 -18.53
N VAL A 99 1.51 -5.85 -19.08
CA VAL A 99 0.07 -5.92 -18.76
C VAL A 99 -0.31 -7.19 -18.01
N GLY A 100 0.62 -8.09 -17.77
CA GLY A 100 0.37 -9.32 -17.01
C GLY A 100 1.58 -10.25 -16.95
N ALA A 101 1.43 -11.32 -16.19
CA ALA A 101 2.45 -12.35 -16.03
C ALA A 101 2.14 -13.58 -16.88
N LYS A 102 3.17 -14.21 -17.43
CA LYS A 102 3.09 -15.52 -18.09
C LYS A 102 4.28 -16.39 -17.71
N ASN A 103 4.22 -17.69 -17.99
CA ASN A 103 5.25 -18.68 -17.67
C ASN A 103 5.69 -18.63 -16.20
N THR A 104 4.78 -18.26 -15.30
CA THR A 104 5.07 -18.04 -13.88
C THR A 104 5.52 -19.32 -13.18
N THR A 105 4.99 -20.48 -13.57
CA THR A 105 5.40 -21.78 -13.02
C THR A 105 6.88 -22.04 -13.28
N GLU A 106 7.35 -21.81 -14.51
CA GLU A 106 8.75 -21.95 -14.86
C GLU A 106 9.64 -21.01 -14.04
N LEU A 107 9.24 -19.73 -13.93
CA LEU A 107 9.99 -18.74 -13.17
C LEU A 107 10.09 -19.12 -11.69
N VAL A 108 8.97 -19.52 -11.09
CA VAL A 108 8.93 -19.99 -9.69
C VAL A 108 9.83 -21.17 -9.47
N GLN A 109 9.81 -22.18 -10.36
CA GLN A 109 10.70 -23.34 -10.26
C GLN A 109 12.18 -22.96 -10.36
N ARG A 110 12.52 -22.00 -11.22
CA ARG A 110 13.90 -21.51 -11.36
C ARG A 110 14.42 -20.81 -10.10
N ILE A 111 13.60 -20.00 -9.47
CA ILE A 111 14.01 -19.22 -8.29
C ILE A 111 13.83 -19.97 -6.97
N ALA A 112 13.01 -21.02 -6.92
CA ALA A 112 12.71 -21.77 -5.70
C ALA A 112 13.94 -22.20 -4.87
N PRO A 113 15.06 -22.65 -5.47
CA PRO A 113 16.25 -23.06 -4.70
C PRO A 113 16.92 -21.89 -3.95
N PHE A 114 16.64 -20.64 -4.32
CA PHE A 114 17.29 -19.44 -3.80
C PHE A 114 16.32 -18.47 -3.13
N THR A 115 15.02 -18.80 -3.13
CA THR A 115 13.98 -18.01 -2.51
C THR A 115 13.41 -18.76 -1.32
N HIS A 116 13.38 -18.08 -0.17
CA HIS A 116 12.69 -18.58 0.98
C HIS A 116 11.51 -17.68 1.30
N ARG A 117 10.28 -18.21 1.19
CA ARG A 117 9.07 -17.47 1.50
C ARG A 117 8.45 -18.00 2.78
N LYS A 118 8.23 -17.09 3.76
CA LYS A 118 7.40 -17.33 4.93
C LYS A 118 6.15 -16.46 4.81
N ARG A 119 4.98 -17.07 4.82
CA ARG A 119 3.71 -16.35 4.85
C ARG A 119 3.34 -16.09 6.30
N ALA A 120 2.62 -14.99 6.55
CA ALA A 120 2.17 -14.66 7.91
C ALA A 120 1.43 -15.84 8.55
N LYS A 121 0.54 -16.50 7.83
CA LYS A 121 -0.21 -17.67 8.30
C LYS A 121 0.66 -18.88 8.70
N ASP A 122 1.82 -19.06 8.07
CA ASP A 122 2.71 -20.19 8.33
C ASP A 122 3.50 -20.00 9.64
N VAL A 123 3.51 -18.79 10.19
CA VAL A 123 4.30 -18.41 11.37
C VAL A 123 3.52 -17.65 12.45
N LEU A 124 2.35 -17.09 12.12
CA LEU A 124 1.51 -16.31 13.02
C LEU A 124 0.11 -16.96 13.08
N HIS A 125 0.01 -18.11 13.73
CA HIS A 125 -1.24 -18.87 13.84
C HIS A 125 -2.33 -18.11 14.63
N ASP A 126 -1.95 -17.17 15.50
CA ASP A 126 -2.85 -16.44 16.39
C ASP A 126 -3.19 -15.03 15.83
N LEU A 127 -2.87 -14.73 14.54
CA LEU A 127 -3.20 -13.45 13.97
C LEU A 127 -4.71 -13.37 13.67
N PRO A 128 -5.43 -12.39 14.27
CA PRO A 128 -6.88 -12.30 14.11
C PRO A 128 -7.27 -11.94 12.67
N PRO A 129 -8.52 -12.18 12.27
CA PRO A 129 -9.02 -11.87 10.95
C PRO A 129 -8.82 -10.39 10.56
N LEU A 130 -8.52 -10.16 9.28
CA LEU A 130 -8.48 -8.85 8.66
C LEU A 130 -9.60 -8.73 7.62
N ARG A 131 -10.39 -7.67 7.73
CA ARG A 131 -11.40 -7.31 6.74
C ARG A 131 -11.02 -5.98 6.08
N VAL A 132 -11.07 -5.94 4.74
CA VAL A 132 -10.82 -4.72 3.95
C VAL A 132 -12.09 -4.40 3.15
N THR A 133 -12.66 -3.22 3.36
CA THR A 133 -13.90 -2.78 2.72
C THR A 133 -13.75 -1.36 2.17
N THR A 134 -14.72 -0.92 1.39
CA THR A 134 -14.95 0.49 1.06
C THR A 134 -16.06 1.04 1.97
N TYR A 135 -16.02 2.32 2.25
CA TYR A 135 -17.05 3.07 2.96
C TYR A 135 -17.40 4.32 2.18
N GLU A 136 -18.63 4.42 1.76
CA GLU A 136 -19.14 5.57 1.00
C GLU A 136 -19.63 6.64 1.96
N LEU A 137 -19.11 7.86 1.83
CA LEU A 137 -19.54 8.99 2.67
C LEU A 137 -20.98 9.39 2.32
N PRO A 138 -21.83 9.64 3.34
CA PRO A 138 -23.16 10.19 3.11
C PRO A 138 -23.07 11.54 2.36
N PRO A 139 -23.91 11.77 1.34
CA PRO A 139 -23.91 13.04 0.59
C PRO A 139 -24.08 14.29 1.46
N SER A 140 -24.76 14.16 2.59
CA SER A 140 -24.96 15.27 3.55
C SER A 140 -23.69 15.72 4.28
N LEU A 141 -22.61 14.93 4.21
CA LEU A 141 -21.31 15.21 4.84
C LEU A 141 -20.25 15.63 3.83
N ILE A 142 -20.66 15.91 2.59
CA ILE A 142 -19.76 16.23 1.48
C ILE A 142 -19.95 17.69 1.08
N GLU A 143 -18.84 18.42 1.00
CA GLU A 143 -18.82 19.77 0.46
C GLU A 143 -17.89 19.81 -0.75
N ILE A 144 -18.49 19.85 -1.94
CA ILE A 144 -17.74 19.96 -3.19
C ILE A 144 -17.43 21.43 -3.45
N SER A 145 -16.14 21.78 -3.43
CA SER A 145 -15.71 23.14 -3.73
C SER A 145 -15.70 23.41 -5.24
N PRO A 146 -15.85 24.69 -5.67
CA PRO A 146 -15.72 25.05 -7.07
C PRO A 146 -14.37 24.65 -7.68
N GLU A 147 -13.30 24.64 -6.87
CA GLU A 147 -11.97 24.19 -7.29
C GLU A 147 -11.95 22.68 -7.58
N LEU A 148 -12.70 21.89 -6.79
CA LEU A 148 -12.82 20.44 -7.06
C LEU A 148 -13.65 20.20 -8.32
N GLU A 149 -14.76 20.92 -8.52
CA GLU A 149 -15.54 20.84 -9.76
C GLU A 149 -14.67 21.16 -10.98
N SER A 150 -13.94 22.27 -10.96
CA SER A 150 -13.02 22.64 -12.05
C SER A 150 -11.93 21.59 -12.27
N ALA A 151 -11.34 21.04 -11.20
CA ALA A 151 -10.31 20.02 -11.34
C ALA A 151 -10.85 18.69 -11.87
N MET A 152 -12.13 18.40 -11.61
CA MET A 152 -12.80 17.23 -12.21
C MET A 152 -13.08 17.43 -13.69
N ASP A 153 -13.50 18.63 -14.10
CA ASP A 153 -13.70 19.00 -15.50
C ASP A 153 -12.37 18.94 -16.28
N ASP A 154 -11.28 19.47 -15.69
CA ASP A 154 -9.93 19.44 -16.29
C ASP A 154 -9.38 18.02 -16.50
N LEU A 155 -9.87 17.04 -15.76
CA LEU A 155 -9.50 15.64 -15.94
C LEU A 155 -10.23 14.98 -17.11
N GLU A 156 -11.10 15.69 -17.82
CA GLU A 156 -11.95 15.13 -18.88
C GLU A 156 -12.53 13.76 -18.41
N LEU A 157 -13.39 13.81 -17.37
CA LEU A 157 -13.93 12.63 -16.70
C LEU A 157 -14.54 11.60 -17.64
N GLU A 158 -15.06 12.02 -18.80
CA GLU A 158 -15.56 11.15 -19.86
C GLU A 158 -14.49 10.12 -20.31
N HIS A 159 -13.19 10.48 -20.22
CA HIS A 159 -12.10 9.58 -20.56
C HIS A 159 -11.58 8.74 -19.40
N ILE A 160 -11.82 9.15 -18.15
CA ILE A 160 -11.39 8.36 -16.96
C ILE A 160 -12.22 7.08 -16.85
N ASP A 161 -13.49 7.12 -17.19
CA ASP A 161 -14.36 5.94 -17.17
C ASP A 161 -13.99 4.92 -18.26
N ASP A 162 -13.36 5.39 -19.35
CA ASP A 162 -12.85 4.55 -20.43
C ASP A 162 -11.45 3.97 -20.13
N LEU A 163 -10.72 4.49 -19.14
CA LEU A 163 -9.42 3.96 -18.76
C LEU A 163 -9.56 2.54 -18.18
N ASP A 164 -8.66 1.65 -18.56
CA ASP A 164 -8.53 0.39 -17.84
C ASP A 164 -7.90 0.61 -16.46
N ASP A 165 -7.97 -0.40 -15.61
CA ASP A 165 -7.46 -0.34 -14.22
C ASP A 165 -5.98 0.06 -14.12
N GLU A 166 -5.16 -0.37 -15.08
CA GLU A 166 -3.72 -0.10 -15.06
C GLU A 166 -3.41 1.31 -15.53
N ASP A 167 -4.13 1.78 -16.50
CA ASP A 167 -4.01 3.15 -17.00
C ASP A 167 -4.50 4.17 -15.97
N LEU A 168 -5.58 3.86 -15.24
CA LEU A 168 -6.05 4.68 -14.12
C LEU A 168 -5.01 4.77 -13.00
N LEU A 169 -4.41 3.64 -12.61
CA LEU A 169 -3.33 3.64 -11.61
C LEU A 169 -2.10 4.41 -12.07
N ARG A 170 -1.76 4.31 -13.35
CA ARG A 170 -0.63 5.03 -13.93
C ARG A 170 -0.88 6.53 -13.99
N ALA A 171 -2.08 6.95 -14.38
CA ALA A 171 -2.49 8.34 -14.36
C ALA A 171 -2.39 8.90 -12.94
N ALA A 172 -2.90 8.17 -11.95
CA ALA A 172 -2.84 8.56 -10.54
C ALA A 172 -1.40 8.66 -9.98
N GLN A 173 -0.43 7.97 -10.58
CA GLN A 173 0.97 8.01 -10.17
C GLN A 173 1.80 9.10 -10.86
N ASN A 174 1.45 9.47 -12.08
CA ASN A 174 2.34 10.24 -12.95
C ASN A 174 1.74 11.54 -13.50
N VAL A 175 0.42 11.73 -13.43
CA VAL A 175 -0.25 12.91 -13.97
C VAL A 175 -0.49 13.92 -12.86
N SER A 176 0.03 15.15 -13.00
CA SER A 176 -0.05 16.20 -11.97
C SER A 176 -1.49 16.64 -11.71
N GLN A 177 -2.32 16.77 -12.76
CA GLN A 177 -3.74 17.10 -12.62
C GLN A 177 -4.47 16.07 -11.76
N PHE A 178 -4.15 14.78 -11.95
CA PHE A 178 -4.74 13.71 -11.13
C PHE A 178 -4.34 13.82 -9.66
N SER A 179 -3.09 14.19 -9.37
CA SER A 179 -2.63 14.46 -8.01
C SER A 179 -3.38 15.62 -7.38
N THR A 180 -3.60 16.71 -8.15
CA THR A 180 -4.36 17.88 -7.69
C THR A 180 -5.81 17.51 -7.38
N ALA A 181 -6.48 16.81 -8.28
CA ALA A 181 -7.86 16.37 -8.08
C ALA A 181 -7.99 15.42 -6.87
N ARG A 182 -7.06 14.48 -6.70
CA ARG A 182 -7.03 13.60 -5.51
C ARG A 182 -6.90 14.39 -4.21
N ARG A 183 -6.04 15.42 -4.19
CA ARG A 183 -5.89 16.29 -3.02
C ARG A 183 -7.18 17.01 -2.70
N LEU A 184 -7.86 17.60 -3.68
CA LEU A 184 -9.13 18.30 -3.49
C LEU A 184 -10.24 17.35 -3.04
N VAL A 185 -10.31 16.15 -3.60
CA VAL A 185 -11.20 15.07 -3.12
C VAL A 185 -10.88 14.72 -1.66
N GLY A 186 -9.59 14.61 -1.30
CA GLY A 186 -9.16 14.37 0.07
C GLY A 186 -9.69 15.46 1.01
N MET A 187 -9.58 16.72 0.61
CA MET A 187 -10.13 17.87 1.37
C MET A 187 -11.65 17.78 1.52
N ALA A 188 -12.37 17.46 0.45
CA ALA A 188 -13.83 17.32 0.48
C ALA A 188 -14.31 16.17 1.40
N LYS A 189 -13.49 15.17 1.63
CA LYS A 189 -13.80 14.07 2.56
C LYS A 189 -13.60 14.42 4.03
N VAL A 190 -12.83 15.46 4.34
CA VAL A 190 -12.45 15.78 5.74
C VAL A 190 -13.66 15.83 6.68
N PRO A 191 -14.74 16.58 6.40
CA PRO A 191 -15.89 16.62 7.31
C PRO A 191 -16.49 15.25 7.58
N GLY A 192 -16.69 14.46 6.52
CA GLY A 192 -17.26 13.13 6.61
C GLY A 192 -16.36 12.13 7.37
N VAL A 193 -15.04 12.21 7.18
CA VAL A 193 -14.08 11.37 7.93
C VAL A 193 -14.03 11.77 9.41
N VAL A 194 -14.13 13.05 9.75
CA VAL A 194 -14.20 13.52 11.14
C VAL A 194 -15.43 12.95 11.83
N VAL A 195 -16.61 13.05 11.21
CA VAL A 195 -17.86 12.46 11.74
C VAL A 195 -17.71 10.94 11.89
N MET A 196 -17.19 10.26 10.87
CA MET A 196 -16.96 8.79 10.93
C MET A 196 -16.06 8.41 12.11
N VAL A 197 -14.98 9.14 12.35
CA VAL A 197 -14.06 8.89 13.46
C VAL A 197 -14.76 9.11 14.80
N ASP A 198 -15.51 10.21 14.93
CA ASP A 198 -16.25 10.53 16.15
C ASP A 198 -17.30 9.45 16.46
N ASP A 199 -18.11 9.06 15.49
CA ASP A 199 -19.12 8.00 15.61
C ASP A 199 -18.49 6.67 16.05
N LEU A 200 -17.36 6.28 15.44
CA LEU A 200 -16.65 5.06 15.81
C LEU A 200 -16.14 5.10 17.24
N LEU A 201 -15.60 6.24 17.68
CA LEU A 201 -15.12 6.43 19.04
C LEU A 201 -16.26 6.42 20.06
N GLN A 202 -17.41 7.02 19.74
CA GLN A 202 -18.62 7.00 20.57
C GLN A 202 -19.22 5.59 20.63
N SER A 203 -19.14 4.83 19.54
CA SER A 203 -19.59 3.43 19.47
C SER A 203 -18.64 2.43 20.13
N GLY A 204 -17.60 2.88 20.82
CA GLY A 204 -16.72 2.05 21.64
C GLY A 204 -15.42 1.60 20.97
N ALA A 205 -15.09 2.08 19.76
CA ALA A 205 -13.77 1.83 19.20
C ALA A 205 -12.69 2.38 20.13
N ARG A 206 -11.72 1.56 20.50
CA ARG A 206 -10.70 1.96 21.50
C ARG A 206 -9.70 2.96 20.91
N LYS A 207 -9.10 2.61 19.78
CA LYS A 207 -8.13 3.43 19.06
C LYS A 207 -8.29 3.24 17.55
N LEU A 208 -8.06 4.30 16.79
CA LEU A 208 -8.22 4.37 15.34
C LEU A 208 -6.94 4.91 14.69
N ILE A 209 -6.62 4.40 13.52
CA ILE A 209 -5.59 4.94 12.65
C ILE A 209 -6.27 5.51 11.41
N VAL A 210 -5.93 6.73 11.04
CA VAL A 210 -6.39 7.35 9.80
C VAL A 210 -5.18 7.64 8.92
N PHE A 211 -5.18 7.07 7.73
CA PHE A 211 -4.16 7.32 6.73
C PHE A 211 -4.65 8.30 5.67
N ALA A 212 -3.80 9.27 5.34
CA ALA A 212 -3.98 10.16 4.20
C ALA A 212 -2.67 10.30 3.43
N HIS A 213 -2.74 10.88 2.23
CA HIS A 213 -1.58 11.04 1.35
C HIS A 213 -1.03 12.46 1.41
N HIS A 214 -1.90 13.46 1.27
CA HIS A 214 -1.51 14.86 1.22
C HIS A 214 -1.43 15.47 2.63
N ARG A 215 -0.42 16.32 2.83
CA ARG A 215 -0.15 16.93 4.13
C ARG A 215 -1.30 17.84 4.61
N ASP A 216 -1.82 18.65 3.73
CA ASP A 216 -2.91 19.59 4.04
C ASP A 216 -4.21 18.86 4.44
N VAL A 217 -4.50 17.70 3.83
CA VAL A 217 -5.60 16.83 4.24
C VAL A 217 -5.37 16.30 5.67
N ILE A 218 -4.14 15.88 6.00
CA ILE A 218 -3.80 15.45 7.36
C ILE A 218 -3.97 16.59 8.36
N GLU A 219 -3.52 17.81 8.02
CA GLU A 219 -3.65 19.00 8.87
C GLU A 219 -5.12 19.38 9.10
N GLN A 220 -5.96 19.32 8.07
CA GLN A 220 -7.39 19.57 8.18
C GLN A 220 -8.13 18.49 8.98
N LEU A 221 -7.77 17.21 8.80
CA LEU A 221 -8.29 16.13 9.64
C LEU A 221 -7.91 16.34 11.11
N ALA A 222 -6.66 16.74 11.39
CA ALA A 222 -6.20 17.00 12.75
C ALA A 222 -6.99 18.17 13.38
N GLN A 223 -7.20 19.25 12.63
CA GLN A 223 -8.00 20.39 13.11
C GLN A 223 -9.45 19.98 13.36
N GLY A 224 -10.12 19.35 12.39
CA GLY A 224 -11.52 18.94 12.54
C GLY A 224 -11.74 17.98 13.70
N LEU A 225 -10.83 17.03 13.93
CA LEU A 225 -10.89 16.14 15.09
C LEU A 225 -10.63 16.87 16.40
N THR A 226 -9.77 17.89 16.40
CA THR A 226 -9.54 18.74 17.59
C THR A 226 -10.78 19.56 17.91
N ASP A 227 -11.44 20.12 16.91
CA ASP A 227 -12.68 20.88 17.06
C ASP A 227 -13.83 19.98 17.55
N ALA A 228 -13.82 18.70 17.19
CA ALA A 228 -14.73 17.68 17.71
C ALA A 228 -14.37 17.17 19.13
N GLY A 229 -13.35 17.74 19.76
CA GLY A 229 -12.95 17.43 21.15
C GLY A 229 -11.97 16.27 21.31
N HIS A 230 -11.40 15.76 20.21
CA HIS A 230 -10.39 14.71 20.24
C HIS A 230 -8.96 15.30 20.30
N ARG A 231 -7.99 14.44 20.61
CA ARG A 231 -6.56 14.79 20.62
C ARG A 231 -5.80 13.88 19.66
N PRO A 232 -5.87 14.15 18.34
CA PRO A 232 -5.18 13.32 17.38
C PRO A 232 -3.66 13.52 17.46
N LEU A 233 -2.91 12.44 17.44
CA LEU A 233 -1.47 12.46 17.18
C LEU A 233 -1.26 12.45 15.66
N THR A 234 -0.25 13.18 15.18
CA THR A 234 -0.03 13.34 13.73
C THR A 234 1.42 13.04 13.36
N ILE A 235 1.61 12.08 12.44
CA ILE A 235 2.92 11.69 11.92
C ILE A 235 2.93 11.81 10.40
N TRP A 236 3.90 12.55 9.86
CA TRP A 236 4.13 12.76 8.44
C TRP A 236 5.63 12.81 8.13
N GLY A 237 6.03 12.92 6.86
CA GLY A 237 7.44 12.82 6.43
C GLY A 237 8.39 13.86 7.05
N GLY A 238 7.88 14.98 7.58
CA GLY A 238 8.65 16.00 8.29
C GLY A 238 8.72 15.82 9.81
N THR A 239 8.02 14.83 10.38
CA THR A 239 8.07 14.54 11.82
C THR A 239 9.44 13.97 12.18
N SER A 240 10.10 14.57 13.20
CA SER A 240 11.41 14.07 13.66
C SER A 240 11.30 12.64 14.19
N GLN A 241 12.39 11.87 14.10
CA GLN A 241 12.39 10.48 14.63
C GLN A 241 12.02 10.43 16.11
N LYS A 242 12.52 11.38 16.89
CA LYS A 242 12.21 11.49 18.32
C LYS A 242 10.72 11.71 18.59
N ASP A 243 10.11 12.66 17.88
CA ASP A 243 8.68 12.95 18.05
C ASP A 243 7.82 11.80 17.56
N ARG A 244 8.25 11.14 16.47
CA ARG A 244 7.59 9.95 15.94
C ARG A 244 7.54 8.83 16.98
N ASP A 245 8.68 8.50 17.58
CA ASP A 245 8.77 7.46 18.61
C ASP A 245 7.88 7.81 19.80
N GLN A 246 7.90 9.06 20.27
CA GLN A 246 7.03 9.54 21.34
C GLN A 246 5.53 9.42 20.99
N PHE A 247 5.14 9.77 19.77
CA PHE A 247 3.74 9.69 19.34
C PHE A 247 3.28 8.25 19.19
N ILE A 248 4.15 7.35 18.74
CA ILE A 248 3.85 5.92 18.66
C ILE A 248 3.65 5.34 20.06
N ASP A 249 4.54 5.63 21.01
CA ASP A 249 4.44 5.18 22.39
C ASP A 249 3.17 5.73 23.06
N ALA A 250 2.89 7.03 22.90
CA ALA A 250 1.69 7.65 23.41
C ALA A 250 0.42 7.03 22.79
N PHE A 251 0.44 6.72 21.49
CA PHE A 251 -0.67 6.03 20.85
C PHE A 251 -0.81 4.58 21.33
N GLN A 252 0.28 3.84 21.49
CA GLN A 252 0.21 2.44 21.91
C GLN A 252 -0.29 2.33 23.36
N ASP A 253 0.30 3.07 24.28
CA ASP A 253 0.14 2.86 25.72
C ASP A 253 -0.59 4.01 26.44
N GLY A 254 -0.68 5.20 25.80
CA GLY A 254 -1.31 6.39 26.36
C GLY A 254 -2.82 6.48 26.13
N PRO A 255 -3.44 7.60 26.53
CA PRO A 255 -4.87 7.85 26.40
C PRO A 255 -5.31 8.29 25.00
N GLU A 256 -4.39 8.67 24.11
CA GLU A 256 -4.68 9.15 22.76
C GLU A 256 -5.32 8.06 21.92
N ARG A 257 -6.48 8.38 21.34
CA ARG A 257 -7.31 7.38 20.64
C ARG A 257 -7.23 7.46 19.13
N VAL A 258 -6.69 8.54 18.56
CA VAL A 258 -6.59 8.75 17.12
C VAL A 258 -5.16 9.05 16.72
N LEU A 259 -4.67 8.31 15.73
CA LEU A 259 -3.37 8.55 15.10
C LEU A 259 -3.58 8.82 13.60
N LEU A 260 -3.19 10.01 13.16
CA LEU A 260 -3.17 10.41 11.76
C LEU A 260 -1.77 10.17 11.19
N LEU A 261 -1.69 9.47 10.08
CA LEU A 261 -0.40 9.18 9.43
C LEU A 261 -0.44 9.47 7.93
N SER A 262 0.67 9.99 7.40
CA SER A 262 0.86 9.88 5.97
C SER A 262 1.17 8.41 5.58
N ILE A 263 0.64 7.98 4.44
CA ILE A 263 0.89 6.61 3.94
C ILE A 263 2.38 6.34 3.72
N GLU A 264 3.13 7.36 3.33
CA GLU A 264 4.58 7.27 3.17
C GLU A 264 5.30 7.02 4.51
N ALA A 265 4.83 7.63 5.59
CA ALA A 265 5.39 7.42 6.93
C ALA A 265 5.15 5.99 7.44
N ALA A 266 4.12 5.30 6.94
CA ALA A 266 3.86 3.91 7.27
C ALA A 266 4.88 2.92 6.65
N SER A 267 5.72 3.35 5.70
CA SER A 267 6.79 2.51 5.15
C SER A 267 7.88 2.18 6.17
N GLU A 268 8.02 2.99 7.21
CA GLU A 268 8.97 2.72 8.30
C GLU A 268 8.49 1.60 9.23
N ALA A 269 9.42 0.94 9.94
CA ALA A 269 9.15 -0.25 10.74
C ALA A 269 8.42 0.07 12.07
N ILE A 270 7.21 0.64 12.01
CA ILE A 270 6.38 0.96 13.17
C ILE A 270 5.37 -0.15 13.47
N THR A 271 4.95 -0.26 14.73
CA THR A 271 3.92 -1.20 15.20
C THR A 271 2.76 -0.42 15.81
N LEU A 272 1.54 -0.69 15.35
CA LEU A 272 0.34 0.06 15.73
C LEU A 272 -0.81 -0.89 16.14
N THR A 273 -0.48 -1.96 16.85
CA THR A 273 -1.43 -3.01 17.25
C THR A 273 -2.44 -2.58 18.31
N ALA A 274 -2.26 -1.41 18.93
CA ALA A 274 -3.27 -0.81 19.81
C ALA A 274 -4.57 -0.45 19.09
N ALA A 275 -4.52 -0.25 17.76
CA ALA A 275 -5.71 -0.03 16.94
C ALA A 275 -6.14 -1.32 16.22
N SER A 276 -7.46 -1.47 16.08
CA SER A 276 -8.08 -2.50 15.24
C SER A 276 -8.92 -1.89 14.09
N HIS A 277 -9.06 -0.58 14.06
CA HIS A 277 -9.70 0.13 12.95
C HIS A 277 -8.66 0.97 12.20
N VAL A 278 -8.63 0.80 10.89
CA VAL A 278 -7.77 1.53 9.97
C VAL A 278 -8.66 2.21 8.92
N ILE A 279 -8.63 3.51 8.88
CA ILE A 279 -9.37 4.33 7.92
C ILE A 279 -8.36 4.84 6.88
N ILE A 280 -8.60 4.58 5.62
CA ILE A 280 -7.83 5.10 4.49
C ILE A 280 -8.64 6.24 3.86
N ALA A 281 -8.42 7.46 4.31
CA ALA A 281 -9.08 8.64 3.77
C ALA A 281 -8.55 8.97 2.37
N GLU A 282 -7.23 8.87 2.19
CA GLU A 282 -6.58 8.95 0.89
C GLU A 282 -5.58 7.79 0.73
N PRO A 283 -5.76 6.91 -0.27
CA PRO A 283 -4.82 5.81 -0.50
C PRO A 283 -3.56 6.27 -1.24
N SER A 284 -2.50 5.51 -1.10
CA SER A 284 -1.42 5.55 -2.09
C SER A 284 -1.91 4.98 -3.43
N PRO A 285 -1.56 5.59 -4.57
CA PRO A 285 -1.82 4.99 -5.88
C PRO A 285 -0.98 3.72 -6.14
N VAL A 286 -0.09 3.38 -5.22
CA VAL A 286 0.68 2.12 -5.22
C VAL A 286 0.04 1.16 -4.22
N PRO A 287 -0.73 0.14 -4.66
CA PRO A 287 -1.51 -0.74 -3.77
C PRO A 287 -0.68 -1.39 -2.66
N ALA A 288 0.56 -1.77 -2.94
CA ALA A 288 1.45 -2.38 -1.94
C ALA A 288 1.77 -1.47 -0.74
N ARG A 289 1.77 -0.15 -0.91
CA ARG A 289 1.94 0.79 0.20
C ARG A 289 0.74 0.78 1.14
N ASN A 290 -0.47 0.62 0.59
CA ASN A 290 -1.68 0.47 1.41
C ASN A 290 -1.65 -0.85 2.19
N VAL A 291 -1.17 -1.94 1.56
CA VAL A 291 -0.92 -3.21 2.27
C VAL A 291 0.04 -3.01 3.44
N GLN A 292 1.17 -2.33 3.22
CA GLN A 292 2.14 -2.03 4.27
C GLN A 292 1.51 -1.19 5.40
N ALA A 293 0.73 -0.17 5.07
CA ALA A 293 0.04 0.69 6.04
C ALA A 293 -0.92 -0.13 6.91
N ILE A 294 -1.76 -0.96 6.32
CA ILE A 294 -2.70 -1.85 7.05
C ILE A 294 -1.93 -2.86 7.91
N ALA A 295 -0.82 -3.39 7.40
CA ALA A 295 0.03 -4.33 8.13
C ALA A 295 0.72 -3.73 9.36
N ARG A 296 0.68 -2.42 9.59
CA ARG A 296 1.13 -1.81 10.85
C ARG A 296 0.19 -2.11 12.03
N ALA A 297 -1.10 -2.25 11.75
CA ALA A 297 -2.10 -2.67 12.73
C ALA A 297 -2.30 -4.20 12.73
N HIS A 298 -2.30 -4.84 11.56
CA HIS A 298 -2.50 -6.28 11.39
C HIS A 298 -1.16 -7.02 11.36
N ARG A 299 -0.58 -7.23 12.52
CA ARG A 299 0.72 -7.91 12.68
C ARG A 299 0.83 -8.61 14.05
N LYS A 300 1.92 -9.32 14.28
CA LYS A 300 2.21 -9.99 15.56
C LYS A 300 1.96 -9.04 16.75
N GLY A 301 1.18 -9.50 17.70
CA GLY A 301 0.73 -8.72 18.87
C GLY A 301 -0.66 -8.11 18.72
N GLN A 302 -1.29 -8.20 17.56
CA GLN A 302 -2.71 -7.88 17.43
C GLN A 302 -3.56 -9.01 18.01
N THR A 303 -4.54 -8.64 18.83
CA THR A 303 -5.45 -9.58 19.50
C THR A 303 -6.91 -9.41 19.08
N ARG A 304 -7.21 -8.40 18.27
CA ARG A 304 -8.57 -8.06 17.81
C ARG A 304 -8.66 -8.13 16.30
N ASN A 305 -9.85 -8.46 15.80
CA ASN A 305 -10.13 -8.40 14.37
C ASN A 305 -9.85 -7.00 13.83
N VAL A 306 -9.14 -6.92 12.71
CA VAL A 306 -8.79 -5.65 12.10
C VAL A 306 -9.76 -5.34 10.96
N LEU A 307 -10.33 -4.14 10.99
CA LEU A 307 -11.13 -3.58 9.91
C LEU A 307 -10.37 -2.43 9.24
N ALA A 308 -10.13 -2.56 7.94
CA ALA A 308 -9.56 -1.49 7.12
C ALA A 308 -10.63 -0.98 6.13
N GLN A 309 -10.94 0.32 6.17
CA GLN A 309 -11.97 0.94 5.36
C GLN A 309 -11.39 2.02 4.45
N PHE A 310 -11.60 1.87 3.15
CA PHE A 310 -11.27 2.87 2.14
C PHE A 310 -12.46 3.80 1.98
N VAL A 311 -12.29 5.07 2.34
CA VAL A 311 -13.37 6.05 2.32
C VAL A 311 -13.53 6.63 0.93
N THR A 312 -14.73 6.49 0.34
CA THR A 312 -15.05 6.96 -1.02
C THR A 312 -15.91 8.21 -0.99
N LEU A 313 -15.68 9.08 -1.98
CA LEU A 313 -16.52 10.25 -2.26
C LEU A 313 -17.45 9.90 -3.43
N PRO A 314 -18.75 9.69 -3.19
CA PRO A 314 -19.69 9.31 -4.25
C PRO A 314 -19.85 10.41 -5.31
N GLY A 315 -20.15 9.99 -6.54
CA GLY A 315 -20.36 10.91 -7.67
C GLY A 315 -19.09 11.54 -8.23
N THR A 316 -17.91 11.05 -7.83
CA THR A 316 -16.61 11.49 -8.36
C THR A 316 -15.78 10.29 -8.85
N PHE A 317 -14.67 10.57 -9.57
CA PHE A 317 -13.71 9.53 -9.96
C PHE A 317 -13.14 8.76 -8.75
N ASP A 318 -13.19 9.35 -7.57
CA ASP A 318 -12.67 8.77 -6.33
C ASP A 318 -13.35 7.44 -6.00
N GLN A 319 -14.63 7.31 -6.24
CA GLN A 319 -15.35 6.07 -5.98
C GLN A 319 -14.71 4.91 -6.73
N ARG A 320 -14.57 5.02 -8.05
CA ARG A 320 -13.93 3.99 -8.90
C ARG A 320 -12.47 3.79 -8.52
N PHE A 321 -11.73 4.88 -8.27
CA PHE A 321 -10.33 4.82 -7.89
C PHE A 321 -10.13 4.09 -6.54
N MET A 322 -10.92 4.43 -5.52
CA MET A 322 -10.86 3.79 -4.21
C MET A 322 -11.25 2.31 -4.26
N GLU A 323 -12.29 1.96 -5.02
CA GLU A 323 -12.69 0.56 -5.23
C GLU A 323 -11.57 -0.23 -5.91
N LEU A 324 -10.94 0.33 -6.93
CA LEU A 324 -9.80 -0.27 -7.61
C LEU A 324 -8.63 -0.51 -6.65
N ILE A 325 -8.23 0.51 -5.92
CA ILE A 325 -7.13 0.42 -4.95
C ILE A 325 -7.46 -0.60 -3.85
N ALA A 326 -8.67 -0.57 -3.30
CA ALA A 326 -9.10 -1.53 -2.28
C ALA A 326 -9.08 -2.95 -2.81
N ARG A 327 -9.55 -3.18 -4.03
CA ARG A 327 -9.51 -4.49 -4.70
C ARG A 327 -8.07 -4.97 -4.90
N LYS A 328 -7.19 -4.16 -5.50
CA LYS A 328 -5.78 -4.50 -5.70
C LYS A 328 -5.05 -4.74 -4.36
N THR A 329 -5.37 -3.98 -3.34
CA THR A 329 -4.84 -4.18 -1.98
C THR A 329 -5.26 -5.54 -1.42
N ARG A 330 -6.54 -5.91 -1.54
CA ARG A 330 -7.05 -7.24 -1.15
C ARG A 330 -6.38 -8.37 -1.94
N ASP A 331 -6.21 -8.19 -3.25
CA ASP A 331 -5.61 -9.21 -4.11
C ASP A 331 -4.14 -9.46 -3.72
N ILE A 332 -3.37 -8.42 -3.43
CA ILE A 332 -2.01 -8.56 -2.90
C ILE A 332 -2.03 -9.28 -1.54
N MET A 333 -2.92 -8.89 -0.64
CA MET A 333 -3.04 -9.52 0.68
C MET A 333 -3.39 -11.00 0.56
N ARG A 334 -4.32 -11.38 -0.33
CA ARG A 334 -4.67 -12.79 -0.59
C ARG A 334 -3.51 -13.59 -1.17
N VAL A 335 -2.68 -12.99 -2.02
CA VAL A 335 -1.46 -13.64 -2.50
C VAL A 335 -0.47 -13.83 -1.36
N LEU A 336 -0.39 -12.85 -0.45
CA LEU A 336 0.46 -12.93 0.73
C LEU A 336 -0.11 -13.88 1.79
N ASP A 337 -1.43 -13.90 1.96
CA ASP A 337 -2.18 -14.77 2.86
C ASP A 337 -3.50 -15.24 2.23
N PRO A 338 -3.53 -16.43 1.57
CA PRO A 338 -4.71 -16.93 0.88
C PRO A 338 -5.93 -17.23 1.78
N ASP A 339 -5.74 -17.35 3.09
CA ASP A 339 -6.82 -17.63 4.04
C ASP A 339 -7.48 -16.35 4.59
N LEU A 340 -7.04 -15.16 4.17
CA LEU A 340 -7.80 -13.93 4.43
C LEU A 340 -9.21 -14.10 3.85
N ALA A 341 -10.21 -14.08 4.74
CA ALA A 341 -11.62 -14.33 4.41
C ALA A 341 -12.03 -13.51 3.19
N ALA A 342 -12.72 -14.15 2.24
CA ALA A 342 -13.30 -13.46 1.11
C ALA A 342 -14.21 -12.34 1.64
N PRO A 343 -14.00 -11.08 1.25
CA PRO A 343 -14.92 -10.03 1.69
C PRO A 343 -16.26 -10.31 1.06
N THR A 344 -17.26 -10.50 1.89
CA THR A 344 -18.64 -10.33 1.45
C THR A 344 -18.75 -8.88 1.01
N LEU A 345 -19.05 -8.64 -0.25
CA LEU A 345 -19.47 -7.33 -0.76
C LEU A 345 -20.80 -6.99 -0.08
N ALA A 346 -20.75 -6.48 1.13
CA ALA A 346 -21.85 -5.75 1.70
C ALA A 346 -21.68 -4.31 1.23
N HIS A 347 -22.45 -3.92 0.21
CA HIS A 347 -22.90 -2.55 0.12
C HIS A 347 -23.64 -2.26 1.42
N VAL A 348 -23.00 -1.53 2.33
CA VAL A 348 -23.69 -0.95 3.48
C VAL A 348 -24.35 0.32 2.96
N GLY A 349 -25.44 0.11 2.19
CA GLY A 349 -26.39 1.14 1.85
C GLY A 349 -27.32 1.30 3.04
N GLN A 350 -27.41 2.51 3.53
CA GLN A 350 -28.52 3.15 4.24
C GLN A 350 -29.49 2.23 5.02
N GLN A 351 -29.08 1.64 6.10
CA GLN A 351 -29.97 1.29 7.22
C GLN A 351 -29.20 1.43 8.51
N GLY A 352 -29.71 2.23 9.42
CA GLY A 352 -29.33 2.61 10.77
C GLY A 352 -28.10 1.93 11.35
N LEU A 353 -27.09 2.69 11.52
CA LEU A 353 -25.74 2.41 11.96
C LEU A 353 -25.68 1.60 13.26
N SER A 354 -25.45 0.31 13.12
CA SER A 354 -24.41 -0.34 13.91
C SER A 354 -23.33 -0.81 12.93
N PRO A 355 -22.12 -0.31 12.96
CA PRO A 355 -21.03 -0.82 12.11
C PRO A 355 -20.58 -2.22 12.51
N PHE A 356 -21.24 -2.81 13.49
CA PHE A 356 -20.97 -4.15 14.00
C PHE A 356 -22.28 -4.98 13.93
N PRO A 357 -22.33 -6.08 13.15
CA PRO A 357 -23.19 -7.17 13.54
C PRO A 357 -22.69 -7.67 14.89
N ASP A 358 -23.60 -7.90 15.82
CA ASP A 358 -23.36 -8.32 17.20
C ASP A 358 -22.17 -9.27 17.29
N MET A 359 -21.04 -8.75 17.73
CA MET A 359 -19.90 -9.53 18.19
C MET A 359 -20.04 -9.62 19.70
N GLU A 360 -20.91 -10.54 20.14
CA GLU A 360 -20.86 -11.02 21.50
C GLU A 360 -19.43 -11.50 21.79
N ASP A 361 -18.84 -10.96 22.85
CA ASP A 361 -17.66 -11.48 23.50
C ASP A 361 -17.96 -12.94 23.88
N GLN A 362 -17.51 -13.89 23.07
CA GLN A 362 -17.41 -15.27 23.54
C GLN A 362 -16.10 -15.36 24.32
N PRO A 363 -16.16 -15.66 25.63
CA PRO A 363 -14.98 -15.98 26.39
C PRO A 363 -14.37 -17.28 25.89
N ILE A 364 -13.04 -17.32 25.97
CA ILE A 364 -12.13 -18.43 25.65
C ILE A 364 -12.58 -19.73 26.30
#